data_403f8110a4ff804222a55cf824f55c24
#
_entry.id   403f8110a4ff804222a55cf824f55c24
#
_cell.length_a   1.000
_cell.length_b   1.000
_cell.length_c   1.000
_cell.angle_alpha   90.00
_cell.angle_beta   90.00
_cell.angle_gamma   90.00
#
_symmetry.space_group_name_H-M   'P 1'
#
loop_
_entity.id
_entity.type
_entity.pdbx_description
1 polymer ?
#
loop_
_entity_poly.entity_id
_entity_poly.type
_entity_poly.pdbx_seq_one_letter_code
_entity_poly.pdbx_strand_id
1 'polypeptide(L)'
;MFYHKHPYPPYILPDTTRLIVGTLPPPRFTTGELNDQDVDFCYGSSNGMLWKIWDRLYELNLVYENTKHAIEQRKAFLKREKIGICDIVGAAYRDKIDASDLGMQQPELRDLLQILEQHPKVDTLIFTGGSSKNGPEYFLRKLLKKAAIPLECIDDQVPRKHQFVCA
;
A
#
# COMPACT_ATOMS: atom_id res chain seq x y z
N MET A 1 24.31 2.24 4.99
CA MET A 1 23.11 1.78 4.21
C MET A 1 22.06 1.30 5.19
N PHE A 2 20.86 1.82 5.08
CA PHE A 2 19.74 1.50 5.99
C PHE A 2 18.86 0.41 5.37
N TYR A 3 18.58 -0.66 6.12
CA TYR A 3 17.62 -1.70 5.72
C TYR A 3 16.21 -1.30 6.15
N HIS A 4 15.41 -0.89 5.17
CA HIS A 4 14.08 -0.38 5.38
C HIS A 4 13.05 -1.51 5.17
N LYS A 5 12.68 -2.18 6.26
CA LYS A 5 11.67 -3.23 6.24
C LYS A 5 10.29 -2.64 6.46
N HIS A 6 9.30 -3.11 5.72
CA HIS A 6 7.91 -2.70 5.92
C HIS A 6 7.44 -3.14 7.32
N PRO A 7 7.00 -2.21 8.19
CA PRO A 7 6.65 -2.56 9.57
C PRO A 7 5.30 -3.25 9.71
N TYR A 8 4.45 -3.20 8.66
CA TYR A 8 3.11 -3.75 8.71
C TYR A 8 2.93 -4.91 7.75
N PRO A 9 2.38 -6.06 8.21
CA PRO A 9 1.96 -7.11 7.29
C PRO A 9 0.77 -6.65 6.45
N PRO A 10 0.44 -7.34 5.36
CA PRO A 10 -0.79 -7.07 4.64
C PRO A 10 -2.01 -7.14 5.58
N TYR A 11 -2.91 -6.18 5.43
CA TYR A 11 -4.17 -6.14 6.17
C TYR A 11 -5.31 -6.51 5.25
N ILE A 12 -5.68 -7.79 5.24
CA ILE A 12 -6.69 -8.34 4.33
C ILE A 12 -7.63 -9.21 5.14
N LEU A 13 -8.91 -8.85 5.14
CA LEU A 13 -9.97 -9.63 5.80
C LEU A 13 -10.60 -10.61 4.79
N PRO A 14 -11.30 -11.67 5.27
CA PRO A 14 -11.84 -12.70 4.39
C PRO A 14 -12.81 -12.20 3.31
N ASP A 15 -13.51 -11.09 3.55
CA ASP A 15 -14.46 -10.51 2.61
C ASP A 15 -13.93 -9.28 1.86
N THR A 16 -12.64 -8.99 1.98
CA THR A 16 -11.97 -7.91 1.26
C THR A 16 -12.11 -8.11 -0.25
N THR A 17 -12.52 -7.06 -0.96
CA THR A 17 -12.69 -7.07 -2.41
C THR A 17 -11.73 -6.15 -3.15
N ARG A 18 -11.16 -5.15 -2.48
CA ARG A 18 -10.26 -4.16 -3.06
C ARG A 18 -9.03 -4.01 -2.18
N LEU A 19 -7.86 -3.88 -2.80
CA LEU A 19 -6.60 -3.65 -2.09
C LEU A 19 -6.00 -2.31 -2.49
N ILE A 20 -5.57 -1.56 -1.49
CA ILE A 20 -4.68 -0.42 -1.68
C ILE A 20 -3.25 -0.96 -1.77
N VAL A 21 -2.54 -0.57 -2.80
CA VAL A 21 -1.17 -1.03 -3.07
C VAL A 21 -0.25 0.17 -3.23
N GLY A 22 0.65 0.34 -2.29
CA GLY A 22 1.75 1.30 -2.33
C GLY A 22 3.07 0.58 -2.19
N THR A 23 4.09 1.27 -1.69
CA THR A 23 5.45 0.74 -1.54
C THR A 23 5.85 0.62 -0.08
N LEU A 24 6.53 1.60 0.47
CA LEU A 24 7.00 1.60 1.87
C LEU A 24 6.54 2.88 2.57
N PRO A 25 6.14 2.79 3.85
CA PRO A 25 5.90 3.99 4.64
C PRO A 25 7.22 4.73 4.91
N PRO A 26 7.17 5.99 5.42
CA PRO A 26 8.39 6.68 5.82
C PRO A 26 9.25 5.85 6.80
N PRO A 27 10.59 5.95 6.72
CA PRO A 27 11.50 5.14 7.55
C PRO A 27 11.24 5.21 9.06
N ARG A 28 10.70 6.31 9.57
CA ARG A 28 10.40 6.45 11.00
C ARG A 28 9.37 5.43 11.51
N PHE A 29 8.53 4.88 10.62
CA PHE A 29 7.61 3.80 10.98
C PHE A 29 8.35 2.48 11.24
N THR A 30 9.48 2.28 10.59
CA THR A 30 10.34 1.11 10.79
C THR A 30 11.23 1.28 12.03
N THR A 31 11.74 2.49 12.27
CA THR A 31 12.62 2.76 13.43
C THR A 31 11.84 2.99 14.73
N GLY A 32 10.53 3.21 14.65
CA GLY A 32 9.69 3.48 15.82
C GLY A 32 9.70 4.93 16.30
N GLU A 33 10.31 5.84 15.55
CA GLU A 33 10.42 7.26 15.90
C GLU A 33 9.24 8.06 15.35
N LEU A 34 8.03 7.67 15.74
CA LEU A 34 6.80 8.30 15.24
C LEU A 34 6.60 9.70 15.83
N ASN A 35 6.00 10.58 15.02
CA ASN A 35 5.54 11.89 15.47
C ASN A 35 4.21 11.75 16.22
N ASP A 36 3.86 12.77 17.04
CA ASP A 36 2.63 12.71 17.85
C ASP A 36 1.35 12.57 17.01
N GLN A 37 1.35 13.11 15.79
CA GLN A 37 0.21 13.05 14.88
C GLN A 37 0.25 11.87 13.90
N ASP A 38 1.28 11.05 13.97
CA ASP A 38 1.32 9.80 13.20
C ASP A 38 0.39 8.77 13.86
N VAL A 39 -0.18 7.91 13.04
CA VAL A 39 -0.92 6.74 13.50
C VAL A 39 -0.08 5.51 13.18
N ASP A 40 0.16 4.65 14.16
CA ASP A 40 0.98 3.44 13.99
C ASP A 40 0.20 2.36 13.22
N PHE A 41 -0.09 2.67 11.99
CA PHE A 41 -0.83 1.81 11.08
C PHE A 41 -0.51 2.19 9.63
N CYS A 42 -0.96 1.37 8.69
CA CYS A 42 -0.79 1.60 7.25
C CYS A 42 -1.24 3.01 6.86
N TYR A 43 -0.40 3.71 6.10
CA TYR A 43 -0.66 5.07 5.63
C TYR A 43 -0.89 6.08 6.77
N GLY A 44 -0.36 5.77 7.95
CA GLY A 44 -0.57 6.59 9.15
C GLY A 44 0.32 7.80 9.30
N SER A 45 1.16 8.13 8.31
CA SER A 45 2.00 9.33 8.34
C SER A 45 1.15 10.59 8.42
N SER A 46 1.53 11.51 9.32
CA SER A 46 0.88 12.83 9.43
C SER A 46 0.94 13.65 8.14
N ASN A 47 1.91 13.37 7.28
CA ASN A 47 2.05 14.00 5.96
C ASN A 47 1.29 13.24 4.86
N GLY A 48 0.74 12.07 5.16
CA GLY A 48 0.00 11.26 4.20
C GLY A 48 -1.39 11.81 3.92
N MET A 49 -1.92 11.52 2.75
CA MET A 49 -3.21 12.05 2.30
C MET A 49 -4.33 11.02 2.26
N LEU A 50 -4.02 9.71 2.20
CA LEU A 50 -5.05 8.68 1.99
C LEU A 50 -6.17 8.73 3.03
N TRP A 51 -5.82 8.70 4.32
CA TRP A 51 -6.81 8.76 5.39
C TRP A 51 -7.53 10.09 5.46
N LYS A 52 -6.85 11.19 5.16
CA LYS A 52 -7.48 12.52 5.10
C LYS A 52 -8.52 12.61 4.00
N ILE A 53 -8.24 12.00 2.84
CA ILE A 53 -9.20 11.93 1.72
C ILE A 53 -10.41 11.10 2.11
N TRP A 54 -10.20 9.90 2.66
CA TRP A 54 -11.30 9.04 3.11
C TRP A 54 -12.10 9.66 4.24
N ASP A 55 -11.43 10.28 5.21
CA ASP A 55 -12.07 10.99 6.31
C ASP A 55 -13.05 12.03 5.80
N ARG A 56 -12.61 12.82 4.82
CA ARG A 56 -13.42 13.86 4.20
C ARG A 56 -14.58 13.29 3.38
N LEU A 57 -14.31 12.28 2.55
CA LEU A 57 -15.31 11.70 1.66
C LEU A 57 -16.41 10.93 2.41
N TYR A 58 -16.05 10.26 3.49
CA TYR A 58 -16.96 9.38 4.25
C TYR A 58 -17.35 9.98 5.60
N GLU A 59 -16.91 11.19 5.92
CA GLU A 59 -17.22 11.89 7.18
C GLU A 59 -16.91 11.03 8.41
N LEU A 60 -15.68 10.49 8.46
CA LEU A 60 -15.29 9.48 9.47
C LEU A 60 -14.98 10.08 10.83
N ASN A 61 -14.65 11.36 10.91
CA ASN A 61 -14.19 12.03 12.14
C ASN A 61 -13.00 11.30 12.77
N LEU A 62 -11.97 11.00 11.96
CA LEU A 62 -10.78 10.29 12.43
C LEU A 62 -9.95 11.17 13.36
N VAL A 63 -9.35 10.55 14.37
CA VAL A 63 -8.30 11.18 15.16
C VAL A 63 -6.94 10.88 14.54
N TYR A 64 -6.02 11.84 14.61
CA TYR A 64 -4.67 11.75 14.03
C TYR A 64 -3.67 11.81 15.19
N GLU A 65 -3.48 10.68 15.81
CA GLU A 65 -2.66 10.53 17.00
C GLU A 65 -2.10 9.12 17.09
N ASN A 66 -1.00 8.95 17.81
CA ASN A 66 -0.39 7.64 18.02
C ASN A 66 -1.08 6.89 19.15
N THR A 67 -2.34 6.46 18.91
CA THR A 67 -3.16 5.74 19.88
C THR A 67 -3.82 4.51 19.27
N LYS A 68 -4.18 3.56 20.12
CA LYS A 68 -4.95 2.38 19.72
C LYS A 68 -6.31 2.77 19.14
N HIS A 69 -6.95 3.79 19.70
CA HIS A 69 -8.24 4.30 19.19
C HIS A 69 -8.15 4.74 17.72
N ALA A 70 -7.11 5.47 17.35
CA ALA A 70 -6.88 5.89 15.98
C ALA A 70 -6.74 4.68 15.02
N ILE A 71 -6.03 3.64 15.45
CA ILE A 71 -5.89 2.40 14.67
C ILE A 71 -7.25 1.69 14.51
N GLU A 72 -8.01 1.57 15.60
CA GLU A 72 -9.32 0.89 15.58
C GLU A 72 -10.32 1.59 14.66
N GLN A 73 -10.33 2.93 14.61
CA GLN A 73 -11.16 3.68 13.68
C GLN A 73 -10.87 3.30 12.23
N ARG A 74 -9.59 3.17 11.89
CA ARG A 74 -9.16 2.84 10.53
C ARG A 74 -9.50 1.40 10.16
N LYS A 75 -9.27 0.48 11.06
CA LYS A 75 -9.65 -0.93 10.88
C LYS A 75 -11.16 -1.10 10.70
N ALA A 76 -11.97 -0.38 11.48
CA ALA A 76 -13.42 -0.41 11.36
C ALA A 76 -13.89 0.06 9.97
N PHE A 77 -13.29 1.13 9.46
CA PHE A 77 -13.58 1.64 8.11
C PHE A 77 -13.23 0.61 7.02
N LEU A 78 -12.02 0.05 7.09
CA LEU A 78 -11.57 -0.94 6.11
C LEU A 78 -12.48 -2.17 6.10
N LYS A 79 -12.88 -2.64 7.26
CA LYS A 79 -13.82 -3.77 7.39
C LYS A 79 -15.16 -3.45 6.76
N ARG A 80 -15.74 -2.30 7.07
CA ARG A 80 -17.04 -1.88 6.56
C ARG A 80 -17.03 -1.76 5.04
N GLU A 81 -15.98 -1.18 4.47
CA GLU A 81 -15.87 -0.92 3.04
C GLU A 81 -15.25 -2.08 2.25
N LYS A 82 -14.87 -3.16 2.93
CA LYS A 82 -14.24 -4.35 2.32
C LYS A 82 -12.97 -3.99 1.55
N ILE A 83 -12.20 -3.08 2.11
CA ILE A 83 -10.91 -2.64 1.58
C ILE A 83 -9.80 -3.22 2.44
N GLY A 84 -8.77 -3.75 1.81
CA GLY A 84 -7.54 -4.16 2.45
C GLY A 84 -6.37 -3.30 2.01
N ILE A 85 -5.23 -3.51 2.63
CA ILE A 85 -3.99 -2.83 2.30
C ILE A 85 -2.90 -3.88 2.16
N CYS A 86 -2.22 -3.87 1.01
CA CYS A 86 -1.10 -4.77 0.75
C CYS A 86 -0.08 -4.03 -0.11
N ASP A 87 0.85 -3.36 0.52
CA ASP A 87 1.94 -2.71 -0.21
C ASP A 87 2.84 -3.77 -0.85
N ILE A 88 3.36 -3.47 -2.03
CA ILE A 88 4.07 -4.44 -2.85
C ILE A 88 5.53 -4.62 -2.42
N VAL A 89 6.12 -3.66 -1.71
CA VAL A 89 7.50 -3.74 -1.24
C VAL A 89 7.53 -4.22 0.21
N GLY A 90 8.21 -5.34 0.46
CA GLY A 90 8.43 -5.86 1.81
C GLY A 90 9.63 -5.22 2.50
N ALA A 91 10.67 -4.91 1.74
CA ALA A 91 11.87 -4.25 2.25
C ALA A 91 12.71 -3.67 1.10
N ALA A 92 13.58 -2.73 1.44
CA ALA A 92 14.57 -2.19 0.51
C ALA A 92 15.76 -1.63 1.30
N TYR A 93 16.89 -1.46 0.65
CA TYR A 93 18.01 -0.71 1.21
C TYR A 93 17.93 0.76 0.79
N ARG A 94 18.43 1.65 1.63
CA ARG A 94 18.51 3.08 1.37
C ARG A 94 19.86 3.63 1.81
N ASP A 95 20.45 4.49 0.99
CA ASP A 95 21.64 5.25 1.36
C ASP A 95 21.26 6.44 2.24
N LYS A 96 20.08 7.01 1.98
CA LYS A 96 19.52 8.13 2.76
C LYS A 96 18.23 7.68 3.42
N ILE A 97 18.02 8.17 4.64
CA ILE A 97 16.75 7.92 5.35
C ILE A 97 15.71 8.92 4.84
N ASP A 98 15.13 8.63 3.69
CA ASP A 98 14.03 9.40 3.10
C ASP A 98 12.90 8.46 2.64
N ALA A 99 11.78 9.02 2.22
CA ALA A 99 10.59 8.26 1.82
C ALA A 99 10.46 8.11 0.29
N SER A 100 11.49 8.50 -0.47
CA SER A 100 11.46 8.46 -1.93
C SER A 100 11.47 7.03 -2.46
N ASP A 101 10.58 6.73 -3.42
CA ASP A 101 10.61 5.44 -4.13
C ASP A 101 11.91 5.27 -4.92
N LEU A 102 12.43 6.34 -5.52
CA LEU A 102 13.68 6.31 -6.26
C LEU A 102 14.90 6.00 -5.38
N GLY A 103 14.82 6.29 -4.09
CA GLY A 103 15.87 6.01 -3.13
C GLY A 103 15.96 4.54 -2.71
N MET A 104 15.00 3.71 -3.10
CA MET A 104 15.02 2.28 -2.78
C MET A 104 16.03 1.54 -3.64
N GLN A 105 16.84 0.70 -2.98
CA GLN A 105 17.83 -0.17 -3.61
C GLN A 105 17.54 -1.62 -3.22
N GLN A 106 17.78 -2.54 -4.15
CA GLN A 106 17.59 -3.98 -3.95
C GLN A 106 16.23 -4.31 -3.31
N PRO A 107 15.10 -3.84 -3.88
CA PRO A 107 13.79 -4.03 -3.27
C PRO A 107 13.43 -5.52 -3.20
N GLU A 108 12.92 -5.93 -2.05
CA GLU A 108 12.34 -7.26 -1.83
C GLU A 108 10.82 -7.13 -1.96
N LEU A 109 10.27 -7.68 -3.04
CA LEU A 109 8.84 -7.57 -3.31
C LEU A 109 8.06 -8.65 -2.55
N ARG A 110 6.87 -8.29 -2.06
CA ARG A 110 5.89 -9.25 -1.61
C ARG A 110 5.35 -10.02 -2.81
N ASP A 111 5.03 -11.29 -2.64
CA ASP A 111 4.40 -12.09 -3.69
C ASP A 111 2.92 -11.76 -3.78
N LEU A 112 2.62 -10.62 -4.42
CA LEU A 112 1.25 -10.12 -4.55
C LEU A 112 0.37 -11.08 -5.32
N LEU A 113 0.90 -11.80 -6.32
CA LEU A 113 0.12 -12.77 -7.10
C LEU A 113 -0.33 -13.94 -6.24
N GLN A 114 0.55 -14.46 -5.37
CA GLN A 114 0.18 -15.51 -4.43
C GLN A 114 -0.85 -15.01 -3.41
N ILE A 115 -0.70 -13.78 -2.94
CA ILE A 115 -1.66 -13.15 -2.03
C ILE A 115 -3.05 -13.08 -2.67
N LEU A 116 -3.12 -12.68 -3.94
CA LEU A 116 -4.39 -12.65 -4.69
C LEU A 116 -5.00 -14.05 -4.85
N GLU A 117 -4.18 -15.05 -5.07
CA GLU A 117 -4.64 -16.45 -5.14
C GLU A 117 -5.26 -16.91 -3.82
N GLN A 118 -4.68 -16.48 -2.70
CA GLN A 118 -5.20 -16.80 -1.36
C GLN A 118 -6.44 -15.98 -0.98
N HIS A 119 -6.72 -14.89 -1.70
CA HIS A 119 -7.84 -13.98 -1.44
C HIS A 119 -8.67 -13.79 -2.71
N PRO A 120 -9.42 -14.82 -3.15
CA PRO A 120 -10.09 -14.82 -4.46
C PRO A 120 -11.23 -13.81 -4.58
N LYS A 121 -11.70 -13.23 -3.48
CA LYS A 121 -12.71 -12.17 -3.52
C LYS A 121 -12.12 -10.82 -3.91
N VAL A 122 -10.81 -10.65 -3.84
CA VAL A 122 -10.15 -9.42 -4.28
C VAL A 122 -10.15 -9.38 -5.80
N ASP A 123 -10.83 -8.38 -6.35
CA ASP A 123 -10.95 -8.18 -7.80
C ASP A 123 -10.38 -6.84 -8.27
N THR A 124 -9.94 -5.99 -7.35
CA THR A 124 -9.47 -4.64 -7.68
C THR A 124 -8.25 -4.26 -6.86
N LEU A 125 -7.22 -3.77 -7.55
CA LEU A 125 -6.05 -3.16 -6.93
C LEU A 125 -6.08 -1.65 -7.21
N ILE A 126 -5.89 -0.86 -6.17
CA ILE A 126 -5.85 0.60 -6.26
C ILE A 126 -4.44 1.05 -5.89
N PHE A 127 -3.73 1.62 -6.85
CA PHE A 127 -2.36 2.05 -6.65
C PHE A 127 -2.29 3.50 -6.16
N THR A 128 -1.44 3.74 -5.17
CA THR A 128 -1.25 5.05 -4.55
C THR A 128 -0.23 5.92 -5.27
N GLY A 129 0.24 5.51 -6.44
CA GLY A 129 1.20 6.25 -7.25
C GLY A 129 1.01 5.98 -8.72
N GLY A 130 1.74 6.71 -9.54
CA GLY A 130 1.74 6.53 -10.98
C GLY A 130 2.69 5.41 -11.44
N SER A 131 3.10 5.49 -12.72
CA SER A 131 3.96 4.49 -13.37
C SER A 131 5.46 4.73 -13.17
N SER A 132 5.85 5.61 -12.27
CA SER A 132 7.25 5.96 -12.02
C SER A 132 8.07 4.75 -11.59
N LYS A 133 9.38 4.78 -11.90
CA LYS A 133 10.32 3.75 -11.46
C LYS A 133 10.24 3.54 -9.95
N ASN A 134 10.25 2.28 -9.53
CA ASN A 134 10.11 1.86 -8.13
C ASN A 134 8.76 2.22 -7.48
N GLY A 135 7.78 2.66 -8.26
CA GLY A 135 6.41 2.78 -7.79
C GLY A 135 5.64 1.46 -7.83
N PRO A 136 4.42 1.43 -7.29
CA PRO A 136 3.68 0.17 -7.18
C PRO A 136 3.32 -0.46 -8.52
N GLU A 137 2.93 0.32 -9.52
CA GLU A 137 2.66 -0.20 -10.88
C GLU A 137 3.93 -0.77 -11.52
N TYR A 138 5.06 -0.07 -11.37
CA TYR A 138 6.36 -0.53 -11.88
C TYR A 138 6.71 -1.92 -11.34
N PHE A 139 6.51 -2.16 -10.05
CA PHE A 139 6.78 -3.45 -9.45
C PHE A 139 5.75 -4.51 -9.81
N LEU A 140 4.47 -4.16 -9.90
CA LEU A 140 3.46 -5.11 -10.38
C LEU A 140 3.78 -5.59 -11.78
N ARG A 141 4.18 -4.69 -12.68
CA ARG A 141 4.58 -5.05 -14.05
C ARG A 141 5.73 -6.04 -14.06
N LYS A 142 6.70 -5.90 -13.14
CA LYS A 142 7.79 -6.87 -12.99
C LYS A 142 7.28 -8.25 -12.56
N LEU A 143 6.37 -8.30 -11.58
CA LEU A 143 5.79 -9.57 -11.13
C LEU A 143 4.99 -10.25 -12.25
N LEU A 144 4.17 -9.50 -12.98
CA LEU A 144 3.37 -10.01 -14.07
C LEU A 144 4.25 -10.51 -15.22
N LYS A 145 5.31 -9.78 -15.57
CA LYS A 145 6.25 -10.19 -16.61
C LYS A 145 6.94 -11.50 -16.25
N LYS A 146 7.38 -11.64 -15.00
CA LYS A 146 8.01 -12.87 -14.50
C LYS A 146 7.04 -14.06 -14.56
N ALA A 147 5.76 -13.82 -14.29
CA ALA A 147 4.72 -14.85 -14.34
C ALA A 147 4.14 -15.05 -15.74
N ALA A 148 4.61 -14.32 -16.75
CA ALA A 148 4.09 -14.33 -18.11
C ALA A 148 2.60 -14.01 -18.20
N ILE A 149 2.13 -13.11 -17.37
CA ILE A 149 0.74 -12.63 -17.36
C ILE A 149 0.69 -11.27 -18.08
N PRO A 150 -0.08 -11.13 -19.16
CA PRO A 150 -0.20 -9.85 -19.85
C PRO A 150 -1.02 -8.85 -19.03
N LEU A 151 -0.60 -7.59 -19.04
CA LEU A 151 -1.34 -6.48 -18.47
C LEU A 151 -1.97 -5.69 -19.62
N GLU A 152 -3.29 -5.65 -19.66
CA GLU A 152 -4.05 -4.99 -20.69
C GLU A 152 -4.47 -3.59 -20.22
N CYS A 153 -4.20 -2.56 -21.04
CA CYS A 153 -4.68 -1.20 -20.75
C CYS A 153 -6.12 -1.06 -21.23
N ILE A 154 -7.02 -0.72 -20.33
CA ILE A 154 -8.44 -0.46 -20.63
C ILE A 154 -8.67 1.02 -20.89
N ASP A 155 -8.05 1.89 -20.08
CA ASP A 155 -8.20 3.33 -20.18
C ASP A 155 -6.88 3.99 -19.74
N ASP A 156 -6.28 4.81 -20.57
CA ASP A 156 -5.03 5.52 -20.30
C ASP A 156 -5.25 6.92 -19.69
N GLN A 157 -6.49 7.36 -19.59
CA GLN A 157 -6.85 8.60 -18.89
C GLN A 157 -6.72 8.43 -17.37
N VAL A 158 -6.33 9.48 -16.67
CA VAL A 158 -6.21 9.45 -15.22
C VAL A 158 -7.59 9.51 -14.55
N PRO A 159 -7.93 8.56 -13.67
CA PRO A 159 -7.15 7.40 -13.23
C PRO A 159 -7.06 6.30 -14.30
N ARG A 160 -5.84 5.87 -14.61
CA ARG A 160 -5.61 4.83 -15.62
C ARG A 160 -6.12 3.48 -15.12
N LYS A 161 -6.71 2.72 -16.04
CA LYS A 161 -7.29 1.41 -15.73
C LYS A 161 -6.63 0.33 -16.58
N HIS A 162 -6.23 -0.75 -15.92
CA HIS A 162 -5.65 -1.93 -16.54
C HIS A 162 -6.33 -3.17 -16.00
N GLN A 163 -6.22 -4.27 -16.73
CA GLN A 163 -6.70 -5.56 -16.26
C GLN A 163 -5.70 -6.66 -16.57
N PHE A 164 -5.72 -7.68 -15.74
CA PHE A 164 -4.98 -8.93 -15.95
C PHE A 164 -5.76 -10.08 -15.32
N VAL A 165 -5.44 -11.29 -15.75
CA VAL A 165 -6.07 -12.50 -15.26
C VAL A 165 -5.04 -13.32 -14.49
N CYS A 166 -5.31 -13.59 -13.23
CA CYS A 166 -4.55 -14.54 -12.44
C CYS A 166 -5.04 -15.95 -12.79
N ALA A 167 -4.11 -16.78 -13.21
CA ALA A 167 -4.43 -18.17 -13.52
C ALA A 167 -4.76 -18.97 -12.26
#